data_9358624c68d2e5770327c7e47a9ad67b
#
_entry.id   9358624c68d2e5770327c7e47a9ad67b
#
_cell.length_a   1.000
_cell.length_b   1.000
_cell.length_c   1.000
_cell.angle_alpha   90.00
_cell.angle_beta   90.00
_cell.angle_gamma   90.00
#
_symmetry.space_group_name_H-M   'P 1'
#
loop_
_entity.id
_entity.type
_entity.pdbx_description
1 polymer ?
#
loop_
_entity_poly.entity_id
_entity_poly.type
_entity_poly.pdbx_seq_one_letter_code
_entity_poly.pdbx_strand_id
1 'polypeptide(L)'
;MSDTLRSLFSGSKPAGSQQGDDDSAATTGGAVSSREVRPDVTPGADIRVLGAGGGGSNAIKRMMDAKIQGVDFIAVNTDVQALYHNPAAKKLTIGRGVTRGLGAGANPDIGKKAAEESMEEIKKSLEGSDMLFITAGLGGGTGSGSAPVIAEMARSMGILTVGVVTKPFNFEGLKRKKQAEEALENLKGKVDTLITIPNDKILSLIDKTTPLTEAFQVVDEVLQHAIEGISTLITVHGLVNVDFADVKSIMQDAGTALMGIGYGTGDSRAAEAARAAVDSPLLELSISGAKGILFNITGGNDLSMYEVDEAARIITEAADSDANVIFGAVIDENSTGEVKCTVVAAGFEEQETMAYPAIGSSTGESLTKKTFGVPDAPSASQTEAPSVRSDAAAPSLMEAKSTKLELNEDELEVPAFMRKPISK
;
A
#
# COMPACT_ATOMS: atom_id res chain seq x y z
N MET A 1 30.17 -30.87 -19.16
CA MET A 1 28.98 -31.75 -19.24
C MET A 1 29.43 -33.09 -19.75
N SER A 2 29.31 -34.11 -18.93
CA SER A 2 29.77 -35.45 -19.23
C SER A 2 28.91 -36.08 -20.33
N ASP A 3 29.58 -36.79 -21.26
CA ASP A 3 28.96 -37.45 -22.43
C ASP A 3 27.82 -38.45 -22.08
N THR A 4 27.65 -38.75 -20.81
CA THR A 4 26.64 -39.69 -20.31
C THR A 4 25.21 -39.15 -20.40
N LEU A 5 25.00 -37.84 -20.39
CA LEU A 5 23.65 -37.22 -20.49
C LEU A 5 23.19 -37.09 -21.96
N ARG A 6 24.12 -37.04 -22.90
CA ARG A 6 23.77 -36.94 -24.34
C ARG A 6 23.23 -38.24 -24.92
N SER A 7 23.58 -39.39 -24.35
CA SER A 7 23.11 -40.70 -24.82
C SER A 7 21.67 -41.05 -24.43
N LEU A 8 21.13 -40.38 -23.44
CA LEU A 8 19.74 -40.63 -22.97
C LEU A 8 18.66 -39.96 -23.82
N PHE A 9 19.04 -38.98 -24.67
CA PHE A 9 18.09 -38.23 -25.51
C PHE A 9 18.23 -38.47 -27.01
N SER A 10 19.11 -39.41 -27.47
CA SER A 10 19.21 -39.81 -28.85
C SER A 10 18.36 -41.04 -29.12
N GLY A 11 17.04 -40.86 -29.14
CA GLY A 11 16.10 -41.87 -29.60
C GLY A 11 16.15 -42.01 -31.10
N SER A 12 16.52 -43.20 -31.55
CA SER A 12 16.68 -43.70 -32.91
C SER A 12 15.46 -43.41 -33.80
N LYS A 13 15.73 -42.85 -34.98
CA LYS A 13 14.85 -42.89 -36.16
C LYS A 13 14.83 -44.31 -36.75
N PRO A 14 13.67 -44.90 -37.10
CA PRO A 14 13.62 -45.96 -38.07
C PRO A 14 13.49 -45.35 -39.49
N ALA A 15 14.32 -45.90 -40.37
CA ALA A 15 14.31 -45.65 -41.82
C ALA A 15 13.39 -46.62 -42.55
N GLY A 16 12.84 -46.18 -43.66
CA GLY A 16 12.53 -47.02 -44.82
C GLY A 16 11.08 -47.27 -45.13
N SER A 17 10.57 -46.62 -46.13
CA SER A 17 10.31 -47.05 -47.51
C SER A 17 8.90 -47.57 -47.80
N GLN A 18 8.36 -46.96 -48.83
CA GLN A 18 7.62 -47.49 -50.00
C GLN A 18 6.11 -47.23 -50.09
N GLN A 19 5.82 -46.71 -51.26
CA GLN A 19 4.57 -46.49 -51.96
C GLN A 19 3.66 -47.70 -52.01
N GLY A 20 2.34 -47.41 -52.02
CA GLY A 20 1.29 -48.34 -52.45
C GLY A 20 -0.04 -47.61 -52.42
N ASP A 21 -0.58 -47.35 -53.59
CA ASP A 21 -1.93 -46.92 -53.85
C ASP A 21 -2.93 -47.96 -53.33
N ASP A 22 -4.08 -47.56 -52.79
CA ASP A 22 -5.43 -47.91 -53.20
C ASP A 22 -6.48 -47.60 -52.17
N ASP A 23 -7.49 -46.91 -52.63
CA ASP A 23 -8.94 -46.95 -52.45
C ASP A 23 -9.64 -47.36 -51.13
N SER A 24 -10.62 -46.48 -50.80
CA SER A 24 -11.91 -46.75 -50.19
C SER A 24 -12.03 -47.25 -48.76
N ALA A 25 -12.56 -46.45 -47.89
CA ALA A 25 -13.84 -46.67 -47.18
C ALA A 25 -13.96 -45.78 -45.93
N ALA A 26 -15.10 -45.12 -45.82
CA ALA A 26 -15.54 -44.30 -44.71
C ALA A 26 -15.55 -45.03 -43.38
N THR A 27 -14.96 -44.44 -42.34
CA THR A 27 -15.36 -44.70 -40.97
C THR A 27 -15.21 -43.42 -40.14
N THR A 28 -16.35 -42.96 -39.63
CA THR A 28 -16.55 -41.90 -38.68
C THR A 28 -15.74 -42.15 -37.41
N GLY A 29 -14.67 -41.41 -37.27
CA GLY A 29 -13.90 -41.30 -36.02
C GLY A 29 -13.80 -39.81 -35.63
N GLY A 30 -14.48 -39.43 -34.53
CA GLY A 30 -14.50 -38.07 -34.05
C GLY A 30 -13.07 -37.51 -33.81
N ALA A 31 -12.69 -36.60 -34.68
CA ALA A 31 -11.52 -35.78 -34.45
C ALA A 31 -11.78 -34.94 -33.20
N VAL A 32 -11.10 -35.25 -32.11
CA VAL A 32 -10.92 -34.30 -31.01
C VAL A 32 -10.15 -33.14 -31.62
N SER A 33 -10.88 -32.07 -32.02
CA SER A 33 -10.25 -30.85 -32.44
C SER A 33 -9.42 -30.31 -31.28
N SER A 34 -8.10 -30.45 -31.38
CA SER A 34 -7.20 -29.66 -30.57
C SER A 34 -7.62 -28.20 -30.79
N ARG A 35 -8.25 -27.60 -29.79
CA ARG A 35 -8.55 -26.18 -29.81
C ARG A 35 -7.22 -25.47 -29.94
N GLU A 36 -6.94 -24.98 -31.13
CA GLU A 36 -5.83 -24.10 -31.39
C GLU A 36 -6.07 -22.86 -30.55
N VAL A 37 -5.22 -22.65 -29.55
CA VAL A 37 -5.28 -21.45 -28.69
C VAL A 37 -4.91 -20.29 -29.62
N ARG A 38 -5.89 -19.49 -30.00
CA ARG A 38 -5.64 -18.31 -30.83
C ARG A 38 -4.88 -17.28 -30.03
N PRO A 39 -3.80 -16.69 -30.60
CA PRO A 39 -2.96 -15.72 -29.89
C PRO A 39 -3.69 -14.40 -29.54
N ASP A 40 -4.94 -14.20 -29.99
CA ASP A 40 -5.73 -13.00 -29.71
C ASP A 40 -6.43 -13.00 -28.33
N VAL A 41 -6.34 -14.09 -27.58
CA VAL A 41 -6.77 -14.14 -26.19
C VAL A 41 -5.50 -14.18 -25.37
N THR A 42 -5.01 -13.04 -24.93
CA THR A 42 -4.05 -12.96 -23.83
C THR A 42 -4.81 -13.38 -22.57
N PRO A 43 -4.58 -14.59 -22.05
CA PRO A 43 -5.21 -15.04 -20.81
C PRO A 43 -4.43 -14.48 -19.62
N GLY A 44 -4.39 -13.15 -19.52
CA GLY A 44 -3.83 -12.46 -18.36
C GLY A 44 -4.96 -11.90 -17.51
N ALA A 45 -4.83 -11.97 -16.20
CA ALA A 45 -5.77 -11.30 -15.31
C ALA A 45 -5.75 -9.77 -15.56
N ASP A 46 -6.94 -9.13 -15.61
CA ASP A 46 -7.06 -7.66 -15.71
C ASP A 46 -6.75 -7.06 -14.33
N ILE A 47 -5.53 -6.55 -14.17
CA ILE A 47 -5.02 -5.98 -12.92
C ILE A 47 -5.05 -4.46 -13.01
N ARG A 48 -5.74 -3.81 -12.08
CA ARG A 48 -5.79 -2.35 -11.99
C ARG A 48 -5.17 -1.84 -10.71
N VAL A 49 -4.49 -0.70 -10.82
CA VAL A 49 -3.90 0.02 -9.70
C VAL A 49 -4.59 1.37 -9.59
N LEU A 50 -5.32 1.57 -8.50
CA LEU A 50 -6.05 2.80 -8.23
C LEU A 50 -5.35 3.59 -7.13
N GLY A 51 -4.88 4.80 -7.47
CA GLY A 51 -4.28 5.73 -6.53
C GLY A 51 -5.28 6.74 -6.01
N ALA A 52 -5.62 6.66 -4.72
CA ALA A 52 -6.61 7.51 -4.08
C ALA A 52 -5.95 8.71 -3.36
N GLY A 53 -6.39 9.92 -3.70
CA GLY A 53 -5.91 11.17 -3.12
C GLY A 53 -4.49 11.56 -3.57
N GLY A 54 -3.87 12.52 -2.90
CA GLY A 54 -2.55 13.04 -3.27
C GLY A 54 -1.44 12.00 -3.18
N GLY A 55 -1.33 11.27 -2.06
CA GLY A 55 -0.32 10.22 -1.88
C GLY A 55 -0.47 9.10 -2.91
N GLY A 56 -1.68 8.56 -3.08
CA GLY A 56 -1.93 7.53 -4.09
C GLY A 56 -1.66 8.02 -5.53
N SER A 57 -2.00 9.26 -5.84
CA SER A 57 -1.69 9.86 -7.16
C SER A 57 -0.19 9.99 -7.40
N ASN A 58 0.61 10.30 -6.38
CA ASN A 58 2.07 10.34 -6.49
C ASN A 58 2.66 8.94 -6.69
N ALA A 59 2.17 7.96 -5.94
CA ALA A 59 2.58 6.56 -6.12
C ALA A 59 2.31 6.08 -7.55
N ILE A 60 1.12 6.34 -8.12
CA ILE A 60 0.79 6.04 -9.52
C ILE A 60 1.80 6.67 -10.48
N LYS A 61 2.13 7.96 -10.29
CA LYS A 61 3.11 8.64 -11.14
C LYS A 61 4.45 7.90 -11.13
N ARG A 62 4.93 7.51 -9.97
CA ARG A 62 6.18 6.76 -9.82
C ARG A 62 6.16 5.40 -10.51
N MET A 63 5.08 4.64 -10.29
CA MET A 63 4.88 3.33 -10.90
C MET A 63 4.88 3.41 -12.44
N MET A 64 4.30 4.48 -12.99
CA MET A 64 4.34 4.75 -14.43
C MET A 64 5.72 5.15 -14.93
N ASP A 65 6.45 5.98 -14.16
CA ASP A 65 7.84 6.35 -14.48
C ASP A 65 8.77 5.12 -14.46
N ALA A 66 8.52 4.17 -13.56
CA ALA A 66 9.20 2.88 -13.48
C ALA A 66 8.74 1.85 -14.54
N LYS A 67 7.71 2.19 -15.35
CA LYS A 67 7.19 1.35 -16.44
C LYS A 67 6.75 -0.05 -16.01
N ILE A 68 6.08 -0.17 -14.86
CA ILE A 68 5.48 -1.44 -14.44
C ILE A 68 4.54 -1.93 -15.55
N GLN A 69 4.74 -3.17 -15.97
CA GLN A 69 3.98 -3.77 -17.07
C GLN A 69 2.79 -4.61 -16.56
N GLY A 70 1.82 -4.83 -17.44
CA GLY A 70 0.69 -5.71 -17.17
C GLY A 70 -0.36 -5.18 -16.20
N VAL A 71 -0.33 -3.87 -15.88
CA VAL A 71 -1.31 -3.22 -15.00
C VAL A 71 -1.84 -1.92 -15.61
N ASP A 72 -3.13 -1.65 -15.35
CA ASP A 72 -3.79 -0.41 -15.73
C ASP A 72 -3.85 0.58 -14.55
N PHE A 73 -3.43 1.83 -14.77
CA PHE A 73 -3.37 2.86 -13.74
C PHE A 73 -4.58 3.79 -13.77
N ILE A 74 -5.19 4.00 -12.59
CA ILE A 74 -6.34 4.90 -12.38
C ILE A 74 -6.00 5.88 -11.26
N ALA A 75 -5.90 7.17 -11.56
CA ALA A 75 -5.72 8.20 -10.55
C ALA A 75 -7.07 8.78 -10.12
N VAL A 76 -7.36 8.77 -8.82
CA VAL A 76 -8.61 9.26 -8.23
C VAL A 76 -8.32 10.35 -7.22
N ASN A 77 -8.88 11.52 -7.39
CA ASN A 77 -8.70 12.63 -6.45
C ASN A 77 -9.90 13.57 -6.44
N THR A 78 -10.06 14.32 -5.34
CA THR A 78 -10.97 15.46 -5.24
C THR A 78 -10.35 16.76 -5.73
N ASP A 79 -9.02 16.79 -5.90
CA ASP A 79 -8.27 17.92 -6.41
C ASP A 79 -8.01 17.78 -7.91
N VAL A 80 -8.66 18.67 -8.70
CA VAL A 80 -8.56 18.65 -10.16
C VAL A 80 -7.16 19.06 -10.64
N GLN A 81 -6.48 19.96 -9.93
CA GLN A 81 -5.14 20.41 -10.32
C GLN A 81 -4.13 19.27 -10.16
N ALA A 82 -4.19 18.55 -9.04
CA ALA A 82 -3.34 17.38 -8.82
C ALA A 82 -3.57 16.29 -9.89
N LEU A 83 -4.83 16.04 -10.29
CA LEU A 83 -5.15 15.10 -11.36
C LEU A 83 -4.68 15.58 -12.74
N TYR A 84 -4.75 16.87 -13.02
CA TYR A 84 -4.31 17.42 -14.30
C TYR A 84 -2.83 17.10 -14.57
N HIS A 85 -1.99 17.23 -13.54
CA HIS A 85 -0.55 16.97 -13.63
C HIS A 85 -0.16 15.48 -13.50
N ASN A 86 -1.09 14.60 -13.20
CA ASN A 86 -0.82 13.16 -13.11
C ASN A 86 -0.71 12.54 -14.51
N PRO A 87 0.27 11.65 -14.80
CA PRO A 87 0.44 11.02 -16.11
C PRO A 87 -0.57 9.88 -16.40
N ALA A 88 -1.34 9.43 -15.41
CA ALA A 88 -2.28 8.31 -15.59
C ALA A 88 -3.22 8.55 -16.76
N ALA A 89 -3.42 7.52 -17.59
CA ALA A 89 -4.33 7.56 -18.73
C ALA A 89 -5.80 7.73 -18.26
N LYS A 90 -6.15 7.09 -17.15
CA LYS A 90 -7.48 7.14 -16.54
C LYS A 90 -7.44 8.01 -15.28
N LYS A 91 -8.18 9.10 -15.30
CA LYS A 91 -8.23 10.08 -14.20
C LYS A 91 -9.69 10.31 -13.81
N LEU A 92 -10.01 10.14 -12.54
CA LEU A 92 -11.35 10.33 -12.01
C LEU A 92 -11.35 11.45 -10.98
N THR A 93 -12.07 12.53 -11.26
CA THR A 93 -12.34 13.58 -10.28
C THR A 93 -13.60 13.21 -9.51
N ILE A 94 -13.43 12.88 -8.22
CA ILE A 94 -14.55 12.49 -7.36
C ILE A 94 -15.08 13.67 -6.53
N GLY A 95 -16.39 13.65 -6.23
CA GLY A 95 -17.02 14.59 -5.32
C GLY A 95 -16.99 16.03 -5.82
N ARG A 96 -17.31 16.29 -7.09
CA ARG A 96 -17.33 17.64 -7.66
C ARG A 96 -18.36 18.53 -6.99
N GLY A 97 -19.51 17.98 -6.56
CA GLY A 97 -20.53 18.71 -5.83
C GLY A 97 -20.09 19.08 -4.43
N VAL A 98 -19.37 18.17 -3.74
CA VAL A 98 -18.92 18.34 -2.36
C VAL A 98 -17.69 19.26 -2.26
N THR A 99 -16.70 19.11 -3.16
CA THR A 99 -15.38 19.78 -3.03
C THR A 99 -15.14 20.88 -4.05
N ARG A 100 -15.94 20.97 -5.10
CA ARG A 100 -15.75 21.89 -6.24
C ARG A 100 -14.37 21.76 -6.91
N GLY A 101 -13.74 20.58 -6.78
CA GLY A 101 -12.41 20.34 -7.34
C GLY A 101 -11.23 20.89 -6.53
N LEU A 102 -11.45 21.38 -5.30
CA LEU A 102 -10.44 22.01 -4.44
C LEU A 102 -9.80 21.09 -3.40
N GLY A 103 -10.10 19.79 -3.45
CA GLY A 103 -9.61 18.83 -2.47
C GLY A 103 -10.53 18.68 -1.24
N ALA A 104 -10.23 17.72 -0.38
CA ALA A 104 -11.04 17.38 0.81
C ALA A 104 -10.61 18.13 2.09
N GLY A 105 -9.61 19.02 2.02
CA GLY A 105 -9.17 19.84 3.17
C GLY A 105 -8.72 19.02 4.40
N ALA A 106 -8.05 17.89 4.20
CA ALA A 106 -7.62 16.94 5.23
C ALA A 106 -8.78 16.40 6.10
N ASN A 107 -10.02 16.36 5.57
CA ASN A 107 -11.18 15.79 6.23
C ASN A 107 -11.61 14.49 5.53
N PRO A 108 -11.47 13.30 6.20
CA PRO A 108 -11.84 12.01 5.64
C PRO A 108 -13.34 11.88 5.32
N ASP A 109 -14.24 12.54 6.10
CA ASP A 109 -15.68 12.49 5.84
C ASP A 109 -16.04 13.15 4.49
N ILE A 110 -15.31 14.22 4.12
CA ILE A 110 -15.46 14.85 2.80
C ILE A 110 -14.96 13.91 1.71
N GLY A 111 -13.83 13.23 1.94
CA GLY A 111 -13.30 12.22 1.02
C GLY A 111 -14.26 11.05 0.80
N LYS A 112 -14.89 10.58 1.88
CA LYS A 112 -15.92 9.52 1.84
C LYS A 112 -17.13 9.95 1.01
N LYS A 113 -17.73 11.12 1.33
CA LYS A 113 -18.86 11.67 0.58
C LYS A 113 -18.53 11.90 -0.90
N ALA A 114 -17.30 12.31 -1.19
CA ALA A 114 -16.83 12.50 -2.55
C ALA A 114 -16.80 11.17 -3.34
N ALA A 115 -16.38 10.08 -2.71
CA ALA A 115 -16.41 8.76 -3.33
C ALA A 115 -17.84 8.24 -3.51
N GLU A 116 -18.70 8.43 -2.51
CA GLU A 116 -20.12 8.07 -2.56
C GLU A 116 -20.86 8.81 -3.68
N GLU A 117 -20.60 10.11 -3.87
CA GLU A 117 -21.17 10.91 -4.97
C GLU A 117 -20.77 10.38 -6.35
N SER A 118 -19.54 9.89 -6.49
CA SER A 118 -18.98 9.45 -7.78
C SER A 118 -18.95 7.92 -7.95
N MET A 119 -19.75 7.20 -7.18
CA MET A 119 -19.71 5.73 -7.11
C MET A 119 -19.93 5.06 -8.48
N GLU A 120 -20.86 5.54 -9.28
CA GLU A 120 -21.13 4.99 -10.61
C GLU A 120 -19.94 5.16 -11.58
N GLU A 121 -19.26 6.31 -11.55
CA GLU A 121 -18.09 6.55 -12.37
C GLU A 121 -16.93 5.63 -11.97
N ILE A 122 -16.73 5.45 -10.66
CA ILE A 122 -15.71 4.56 -10.11
C ILE A 122 -16.03 3.12 -10.50
N LYS A 123 -17.27 2.67 -10.30
CA LYS A 123 -17.73 1.32 -10.67
C LYS A 123 -17.47 1.02 -12.13
N LYS A 124 -17.90 1.91 -13.03
CA LYS A 124 -17.64 1.78 -14.46
C LYS A 124 -16.15 1.70 -14.80
N SER A 125 -15.31 2.36 -14.01
CA SER A 125 -13.86 2.33 -14.20
C SER A 125 -13.21 1.01 -13.79
N LEU A 126 -13.90 0.21 -12.97
CA LEU A 126 -13.43 -1.07 -12.44
C LEU A 126 -14.08 -2.29 -13.11
N GLU A 127 -15.08 -2.09 -14.00
CA GLU A 127 -15.72 -3.19 -14.72
C GLU A 127 -14.71 -4.02 -15.50
N GLY A 128 -14.79 -5.34 -15.36
CA GLY A 128 -13.93 -6.30 -16.05
C GLY A 128 -12.58 -6.57 -15.36
N SER A 129 -12.30 -5.92 -14.21
CA SER A 129 -11.07 -6.21 -13.46
C SER A 129 -11.18 -7.53 -12.69
N ASP A 130 -10.11 -8.30 -12.68
CA ASP A 130 -9.96 -9.49 -11.83
C ASP A 130 -9.32 -9.12 -10.48
N MET A 131 -8.41 -8.13 -10.47
CA MET A 131 -7.70 -7.67 -9.29
C MET A 131 -7.58 -6.15 -9.25
N LEU A 132 -7.73 -5.59 -8.06
CA LEU A 132 -7.58 -4.16 -7.80
C LEU A 132 -6.60 -3.91 -6.65
N PHE A 133 -5.52 -3.19 -6.94
CA PHE A 133 -4.69 -2.56 -5.92
C PHE A 133 -5.22 -1.17 -5.62
N ILE A 134 -5.46 -0.88 -4.35
CA ILE A 134 -5.82 0.46 -3.88
C ILE A 134 -4.64 1.04 -3.12
N THR A 135 -3.98 2.05 -3.68
CA THR A 135 -2.89 2.73 -3.01
C THR A 135 -3.31 4.10 -2.49
N ALA A 136 -2.99 4.38 -1.22
CA ALA A 136 -3.33 5.65 -0.59
C ALA A 136 -2.35 5.98 0.55
N GLY A 137 -2.00 7.25 0.67
CA GLY A 137 -1.39 7.77 1.91
C GLY A 137 -2.47 8.09 2.93
N LEU A 138 -2.47 7.36 4.05
CA LEU A 138 -3.45 7.56 5.11
C LEU A 138 -3.14 8.82 5.96
N GLY A 139 -4.16 9.34 6.63
CA GLY A 139 -4.07 10.57 7.42
C GLY A 139 -4.40 11.85 6.65
N GLY A 140 -4.63 11.73 5.33
CA GLY A 140 -5.21 12.80 4.51
C GLY A 140 -6.74 12.75 4.44
N GLY A 141 -7.35 13.69 3.71
CA GLY A 141 -8.81 13.71 3.54
C GLY A 141 -9.28 12.73 2.46
N THR A 142 -8.83 12.93 1.23
CA THR A 142 -9.31 12.16 0.06
C THR A 142 -8.97 10.68 0.16
N GLY A 143 -7.67 10.33 0.33
CA GLY A 143 -7.23 8.94 0.38
C GLY A 143 -7.87 8.17 1.54
N SER A 144 -7.81 8.72 2.77
CA SER A 144 -8.38 8.09 3.96
C SER A 144 -9.89 7.89 3.89
N GLY A 145 -10.61 8.81 3.26
CA GLY A 145 -12.06 8.74 3.15
C GLY A 145 -12.56 7.90 1.99
N SER A 146 -11.93 8.03 0.81
CA SER A 146 -12.41 7.37 -0.41
C SER A 146 -11.96 5.91 -0.54
N ALA A 147 -10.75 5.56 -0.05
CA ALA A 147 -10.22 4.20 -0.20
C ALA A 147 -11.15 3.12 0.38
N PRO A 148 -11.72 3.27 1.61
CA PRO A 148 -12.64 2.27 2.14
C PRO A 148 -13.93 2.11 1.33
N VAL A 149 -14.46 3.19 0.74
CA VAL A 149 -15.68 3.16 -0.09
C VAL A 149 -15.39 2.42 -1.41
N ILE A 150 -14.26 2.73 -2.02
CA ILE A 150 -13.82 2.10 -3.27
C ILE A 150 -13.56 0.60 -3.05
N ALA A 151 -12.91 0.25 -1.94
CA ALA A 151 -12.60 -1.13 -1.58
C ALA A 151 -13.87 -1.98 -1.42
N GLU A 152 -14.83 -1.49 -0.64
CA GLU A 152 -16.11 -2.15 -0.40
C GLU A 152 -16.88 -2.40 -1.71
N MET A 153 -16.87 -1.40 -2.59
CA MET A 153 -17.50 -1.52 -3.90
C MET A 153 -16.78 -2.56 -4.79
N ALA A 154 -15.44 -2.50 -4.90
CA ALA A 154 -14.66 -3.44 -5.71
C ALA A 154 -14.87 -4.88 -5.25
N ARG A 155 -14.83 -5.10 -3.92
CA ARG A 155 -15.08 -6.41 -3.33
C ARG A 155 -16.51 -6.90 -3.58
N SER A 156 -17.51 -6.01 -3.56
CA SER A 156 -18.90 -6.33 -3.90
C SER A 156 -19.08 -6.73 -5.37
N MET A 157 -18.17 -6.32 -6.26
CA MET A 157 -18.11 -6.71 -7.66
C MET A 157 -17.37 -8.06 -7.88
N GLY A 158 -16.83 -8.68 -6.83
CA GLY A 158 -16.08 -9.93 -6.90
C GLY A 158 -14.60 -9.75 -7.32
N ILE A 159 -14.10 -8.53 -7.32
CA ILE A 159 -12.72 -8.18 -7.67
C ILE A 159 -11.83 -8.47 -6.45
N LEU A 160 -10.74 -9.22 -6.63
CA LEU A 160 -9.73 -9.40 -5.57
C LEU A 160 -9.13 -8.04 -5.21
N THR A 161 -9.39 -7.57 -4.00
CA THR A 161 -9.07 -6.19 -3.60
C THR A 161 -7.94 -6.17 -2.58
N VAL A 162 -6.81 -5.60 -2.98
CA VAL A 162 -5.60 -5.47 -2.13
C VAL A 162 -5.34 -4.00 -1.82
N GLY A 163 -5.37 -3.65 -0.54
CA GLY A 163 -4.97 -2.32 -0.07
C GLY A 163 -3.47 -2.25 0.17
N VAL A 164 -2.78 -1.29 -0.44
CA VAL A 164 -1.36 -1.01 -0.19
C VAL A 164 -1.24 0.44 0.25
N VAL A 165 -1.14 0.66 1.56
CA VAL A 165 -1.30 1.98 2.15
C VAL A 165 -0.12 2.38 3.04
N THR A 166 0.15 3.68 3.13
CA THR A 166 1.20 4.21 3.99
C THR A 166 0.64 4.92 5.20
N LYS A 167 1.27 4.71 6.37
CA LYS A 167 1.03 5.50 7.58
C LYS A 167 1.93 6.75 7.56
N PRO A 168 1.43 7.93 7.99
CA PRO A 168 2.22 9.16 7.99
C PRO A 168 3.41 9.08 8.93
N PHE A 169 4.42 9.90 8.66
CA PHE A 169 5.54 10.11 9.58
C PHE A 169 5.09 10.77 10.89
N ASN A 170 5.77 10.48 11.98
CA ASN A 170 5.48 11.08 13.30
C ASN A 170 5.57 12.61 13.30
N PHE A 171 6.46 13.20 12.49
CA PHE A 171 6.59 14.66 12.38
C PHE A 171 5.39 15.32 11.67
N GLU A 172 4.54 14.56 10.96
CA GLU A 172 3.33 15.09 10.34
C GLU A 172 2.21 15.40 11.36
N GLY A 173 2.39 14.99 12.60
CA GLY A 173 1.59 15.36 13.76
C GLY A 173 0.50 14.35 14.16
N LEU A 174 0.14 14.42 15.44
CA LEU A 174 -0.77 13.46 16.08
C LEU A 174 -2.16 13.40 15.44
N LYS A 175 -2.68 14.54 14.96
CA LYS A 175 -3.99 14.58 14.29
C LYS A 175 -3.99 13.70 13.04
N ARG A 176 -2.92 13.80 12.24
CA ARG A 176 -2.79 13.03 10.99
C ARG A 176 -2.60 11.55 11.29
N LYS A 177 -1.82 11.22 12.31
CA LYS A 177 -1.64 9.84 12.79
C LYS A 177 -2.98 9.22 13.22
N LYS A 178 -3.77 9.92 14.05
CA LYS A 178 -5.08 9.43 14.49
C LYS A 178 -6.04 9.21 13.31
N GLN A 179 -6.09 10.15 12.37
CA GLN A 179 -6.89 9.99 11.15
C GLN A 179 -6.44 8.80 10.29
N ALA A 180 -5.14 8.51 10.28
CA ALA A 180 -4.60 7.34 9.57
C ALA A 180 -4.99 6.03 10.25
N GLU A 181 -4.96 5.97 11.58
CA GLU A 181 -5.38 4.80 12.36
C GLU A 181 -6.89 4.53 12.16
N GLU A 182 -7.73 5.56 12.24
CA GLU A 182 -9.17 5.45 11.97
C GLU A 182 -9.46 4.99 10.53
N ALA A 183 -8.71 5.51 9.55
CA ALA A 183 -8.86 5.10 8.16
C ALA A 183 -8.39 3.66 7.92
N LEU A 184 -7.34 3.22 8.61
CA LEU A 184 -6.82 1.86 8.55
C LEU A 184 -7.87 0.85 9.06
N GLU A 185 -8.45 1.11 10.22
CA GLU A 185 -9.52 0.28 10.79
C GLU A 185 -10.74 0.22 9.86
N ASN A 186 -11.12 1.35 9.27
CA ASN A 186 -12.22 1.40 8.30
C ASN A 186 -11.92 0.63 7.00
N LEU A 187 -10.65 0.49 6.63
CA LEU A 187 -10.24 -0.21 5.41
C LEU A 187 -10.08 -1.71 5.62
N LYS A 188 -9.61 -2.12 6.81
CA LYS A 188 -9.24 -3.50 7.16
C LYS A 188 -10.35 -4.51 6.84
N GLY A 189 -11.61 -4.21 7.15
CA GLY A 189 -12.74 -5.12 6.86
C GLY A 189 -13.29 -5.03 5.42
N LYS A 190 -12.72 -4.16 4.57
CA LYS A 190 -13.26 -3.84 3.23
C LYS A 190 -12.35 -4.25 2.08
N VAL A 191 -11.16 -4.70 2.39
CA VAL A 191 -10.21 -5.31 1.44
C VAL A 191 -10.05 -6.80 1.74
N ASP A 192 -9.61 -7.58 0.78
CA ASP A 192 -9.23 -8.97 0.99
C ASP A 192 -7.89 -9.07 1.71
N THR A 193 -6.94 -8.25 1.29
CA THR A 193 -5.60 -8.16 1.87
C THR A 193 -5.23 -6.70 2.09
N LEU A 194 -4.65 -6.38 3.25
CA LEU A 194 -4.20 -5.04 3.60
C LEU A 194 -2.70 -5.03 3.93
N ILE A 195 -1.91 -4.44 3.05
CA ILE A 195 -0.48 -4.21 3.24
C ILE A 195 -0.32 -2.79 3.77
N THR A 196 0.27 -2.66 4.95
CA THR A 196 0.49 -1.37 5.59
C THR A 196 1.99 -1.07 5.68
N ILE A 197 2.40 0.09 5.20
CA ILE A 197 3.79 0.54 5.19
C ILE A 197 3.92 1.72 6.15
N PRO A 198 4.58 1.55 7.32
CA PRO A 198 4.81 2.66 8.24
C PRO A 198 5.99 3.50 7.75
N ASN A 199 5.72 4.77 7.38
CA ASN A 199 6.76 5.68 6.88
C ASN A 199 7.90 5.88 7.89
N ASP A 200 7.63 5.81 9.19
CA ASP A 200 8.67 5.93 10.22
C ASP A 200 9.74 4.82 10.13
N LYS A 201 9.37 3.62 9.64
CA LYS A 201 10.33 2.53 9.43
C LYS A 201 11.26 2.80 8.26
N ILE A 202 10.78 3.56 7.27
CA ILE A 202 11.60 3.97 6.12
C ILE A 202 12.72 4.92 6.55
N LEU A 203 12.52 5.72 7.63
CA LEU A 203 13.57 6.57 8.18
C LEU A 203 14.79 5.77 8.69
N SER A 204 14.63 4.49 8.99
CA SER A 204 15.75 3.61 9.38
C SER A 204 16.54 3.06 8.16
N LEU A 205 15.98 3.20 6.96
CA LEU A 205 16.60 2.75 5.70
C LEU A 205 17.36 3.86 4.97
N ILE A 206 17.14 5.12 5.35
CA ILE A 206 17.73 6.30 4.72
C ILE A 206 18.74 7.00 5.62
N ASP A 207 19.70 7.70 5.00
CA ASP A 207 20.69 8.46 5.72
C ASP A 207 20.09 9.73 6.37
N LYS A 208 20.67 10.15 7.50
CA LYS A 208 20.22 11.36 8.23
C LYS A 208 20.34 12.65 7.42
N THR A 209 21.13 12.63 6.34
CA THR A 209 21.36 13.77 5.42
C THR A 209 20.44 13.74 4.22
N THR A 210 19.60 12.70 4.07
CA THR A 210 18.69 12.54 2.94
C THR A 210 17.67 13.69 2.89
N PRO A 211 17.54 14.40 1.76
CA PRO A 211 16.54 15.45 1.58
C PRO A 211 15.11 14.94 1.75
N LEU A 212 14.20 15.79 2.26
CA LEU A 212 12.80 15.40 2.48
C LEU A 212 12.11 14.89 1.21
N THR A 213 12.42 15.46 0.06
CA THR A 213 11.89 15.03 -1.24
C THR A 213 12.30 13.62 -1.58
N GLU A 214 13.55 13.25 -1.28
CA GLU A 214 14.09 11.92 -1.50
C GLU A 214 13.50 10.91 -0.51
N ALA A 215 13.31 11.30 0.75
CA ALA A 215 12.63 10.45 1.73
C ALA A 215 11.21 10.06 1.28
N PHE A 216 10.42 11.00 0.73
CA PHE A 216 9.12 10.67 0.13
C PHE A 216 9.25 9.82 -1.15
N GLN A 217 10.34 9.97 -1.89
CA GLN A 217 10.60 9.11 -3.04
C GLN A 217 10.77 7.66 -2.61
N VAL A 218 11.53 7.40 -1.56
CA VAL A 218 11.73 6.05 -1.01
C VAL A 218 10.39 5.43 -0.55
N VAL A 219 9.50 6.24 0.06
CA VAL A 219 8.14 5.78 0.41
C VAL A 219 7.38 5.32 -0.83
N ASP A 220 7.40 6.13 -1.90
CA ASP A 220 6.70 5.81 -3.14
C ASP A 220 7.35 4.59 -3.85
N GLU A 221 8.68 4.40 -3.75
CA GLU A 221 9.41 3.24 -4.26
C GLU A 221 9.03 1.95 -3.52
N VAL A 222 8.86 2.01 -2.19
CA VAL A 222 8.38 0.86 -1.43
C VAL A 222 6.97 0.46 -1.85
N LEU A 223 6.05 1.43 -2.05
CA LEU A 223 4.72 1.17 -2.61
C LEU A 223 4.77 0.56 -4.01
N GLN A 224 5.67 1.07 -4.84
CA GLN A 224 5.91 0.53 -6.18
C GLN A 224 6.35 -0.92 -6.12
N HIS A 225 7.38 -1.24 -5.32
CA HIS A 225 7.90 -2.60 -5.19
C HIS A 225 6.87 -3.57 -4.62
N ALA A 226 5.95 -3.11 -3.75
CA ALA A 226 4.86 -3.92 -3.24
C ALA A 226 3.93 -4.38 -4.38
N ILE A 227 3.51 -3.44 -5.20
CA ILE A 227 2.60 -3.72 -6.31
C ILE A 227 3.32 -4.48 -7.43
N GLU A 228 4.54 -4.08 -7.76
CA GLU A 228 5.39 -4.75 -8.75
C GLU A 228 5.66 -6.20 -8.38
N GLY A 229 6.05 -6.47 -7.11
CA GLY A 229 6.36 -7.82 -6.64
C GLY A 229 5.22 -8.80 -6.79
N ILE A 230 3.96 -8.34 -6.63
CA ILE A 230 2.78 -9.18 -6.80
C ILE A 230 2.34 -9.23 -8.26
N SER A 231 2.29 -8.09 -8.94
CA SER A 231 1.79 -8.03 -10.33
C SER A 231 2.70 -8.76 -11.31
N THR A 232 4.01 -8.66 -11.15
CA THR A 232 4.99 -9.35 -12.01
C THR A 232 4.85 -10.87 -11.97
N LEU A 233 4.52 -11.43 -10.81
CA LEU A 233 4.29 -12.88 -10.68
C LEU A 233 3.13 -13.38 -11.57
N ILE A 234 2.15 -12.52 -11.81
CA ILE A 234 0.94 -12.85 -12.57
C ILE A 234 1.10 -12.49 -14.05
N THR A 235 1.76 -11.35 -14.34
CA THR A 235 1.74 -10.73 -15.68
C THR A 235 2.98 -11.02 -16.51
N VAL A 236 4.13 -11.27 -15.88
CA VAL A 236 5.39 -11.50 -16.56
C VAL A 236 5.69 -12.99 -16.65
N HIS A 237 5.98 -13.48 -17.86
CA HIS A 237 6.44 -14.85 -18.04
C HIS A 237 7.89 -14.97 -17.55
N GLY A 238 8.03 -15.54 -16.35
CA GLY A 238 9.32 -15.85 -15.73
C GLY A 238 9.78 -17.30 -15.97
N LEU A 239 10.85 -17.70 -15.28
CA LEU A 239 11.29 -19.09 -15.24
C LEU A 239 10.30 -19.98 -14.48
N VAL A 240 9.70 -19.45 -13.42
CA VAL A 240 8.64 -20.09 -12.64
C VAL A 240 7.46 -19.12 -12.62
N ASN A 241 6.36 -19.54 -13.23
CA ASN A 241 5.14 -18.74 -13.33
C ASN A 241 4.14 -19.17 -12.25
N VAL A 242 3.47 -18.18 -11.70
CA VAL A 242 2.36 -18.37 -10.77
C VAL A 242 1.07 -17.95 -11.49
N ASP A 243 0.04 -18.76 -11.42
CA ASP A 243 -1.24 -18.35 -11.99
C ASP A 243 -2.03 -17.43 -11.03
N PHE A 244 -3.00 -16.70 -11.60
CA PHE A 244 -3.81 -15.78 -10.80
C PHE A 244 -4.62 -16.51 -9.71
N ALA A 245 -5.05 -17.76 -9.95
CA ALA A 245 -5.83 -18.52 -8.99
C ALA A 245 -5.01 -18.83 -7.73
N ASP A 246 -3.73 -19.11 -7.88
CA ASP A 246 -2.81 -19.35 -6.76
C ASP A 246 -2.63 -18.09 -5.91
N VAL A 247 -2.35 -16.95 -6.54
CA VAL A 247 -2.24 -15.66 -5.84
C VAL A 247 -3.55 -15.32 -5.13
N LYS A 248 -4.68 -15.55 -5.80
CA LYS A 248 -6.01 -15.33 -5.22
C LYS A 248 -6.23 -16.21 -3.98
N SER A 249 -5.80 -17.45 -3.99
CA SER A 249 -5.97 -18.38 -2.85
C SER A 249 -5.26 -17.93 -1.57
N ILE A 250 -4.11 -17.25 -1.71
CA ILE A 250 -3.37 -16.69 -0.57
C ILE A 250 -3.92 -15.33 -0.13
N MET A 251 -4.36 -14.49 -1.10
CA MET A 251 -4.69 -13.10 -0.85
C MET A 251 -6.17 -12.86 -0.52
N GLN A 252 -7.06 -13.77 -0.90
CA GLN A 252 -8.50 -13.61 -0.65
C GLN A 252 -8.79 -13.79 0.84
N ASP A 253 -9.49 -12.82 1.43
CA ASP A 253 -9.85 -12.82 2.86
C ASP A 253 -8.67 -13.00 3.83
N ALA A 254 -7.44 -12.67 3.39
CA ALA A 254 -6.23 -12.87 4.17
C ALA A 254 -6.02 -11.81 5.28
N GLY A 255 -6.79 -10.74 5.27
CA GLY A 255 -6.70 -9.69 6.30
C GLY A 255 -5.41 -8.87 6.20
N THR A 256 -4.68 -8.75 7.30
CA THR A 256 -3.41 -7.98 7.30
C THR A 256 -2.29 -8.80 6.68
N ALA A 257 -1.52 -8.18 5.79
CA ALA A 257 -0.31 -8.76 5.22
C ALA A 257 0.90 -7.84 5.48
N LEU A 258 2.06 -8.45 5.59
CA LEU A 258 3.35 -7.79 5.76
C LEU A 258 4.19 -7.99 4.52
N MET A 259 5.03 -7.02 4.21
CA MET A 259 5.92 -7.08 3.06
C MET A 259 7.35 -6.77 3.47
N GLY A 260 8.28 -7.61 3.00
CA GLY A 260 9.71 -7.38 3.10
C GLY A 260 10.36 -7.35 1.72
N ILE A 261 11.42 -6.53 1.61
CA ILE A 261 12.21 -6.42 0.39
C ILE A 261 13.67 -6.55 0.80
N GLY A 262 14.43 -7.35 0.07
CA GLY A 262 15.86 -7.51 0.26
C GLY A 262 16.61 -7.50 -1.06
N TYR A 263 17.83 -7.00 -1.00
CA TYR A 263 18.79 -6.99 -2.12
C TYR A 263 20.04 -7.72 -1.70
N GLY A 264 20.67 -8.40 -2.64
CA GLY A 264 21.94 -9.07 -2.42
C GLY A 264 22.83 -9.01 -3.65
N THR A 265 24.15 -8.98 -3.41
CA THR A 265 25.18 -8.91 -4.46
C THR A 265 26.31 -9.90 -4.16
N GLY A 266 27.08 -10.28 -5.16
CA GLY A 266 28.20 -11.21 -5.01
C GLY A 266 27.81 -12.69 -4.99
N ASP A 267 28.65 -13.54 -4.36
CA ASP A 267 28.53 -15.00 -4.44
C ASP A 267 27.35 -15.58 -3.64
N SER A 268 26.91 -14.89 -2.57
CA SER A 268 25.78 -15.31 -1.73
C SER A 268 24.54 -14.39 -1.89
N ARG A 269 24.44 -13.70 -3.03
CA ARG A 269 23.45 -12.65 -3.28
C ARG A 269 22.00 -13.07 -3.05
N ALA A 270 21.61 -14.29 -3.41
CA ALA A 270 20.25 -14.78 -3.21
C ALA A 270 19.94 -15.05 -1.75
N ALA A 271 20.89 -15.64 -1.02
CA ALA A 271 20.74 -15.85 0.43
C ALA A 271 20.73 -14.52 1.21
N GLU A 272 21.57 -13.56 0.81
CA GLU A 272 21.58 -12.22 1.40
C GLU A 272 20.27 -11.47 1.14
N ALA A 273 19.77 -11.51 -0.12
CA ALA A 273 18.50 -10.91 -0.48
C ALA A 273 17.33 -11.52 0.30
N ALA A 274 17.30 -12.86 0.43
CA ALA A 274 16.25 -13.55 1.18
C ALA A 274 16.27 -13.18 2.67
N ARG A 275 17.44 -13.19 3.32
CA ARG A 275 17.59 -12.76 4.73
C ARG A 275 17.19 -11.31 4.91
N ALA A 276 17.67 -10.41 4.05
CA ALA A 276 17.33 -9.00 4.10
C ALA A 276 15.82 -8.77 3.91
N ALA A 277 15.13 -9.58 3.10
CA ALA A 277 13.69 -9.51 2.93
C ALA A 277 12.94 -9.97 4.19
N VAL A 278 13.36 -11.09 4.81
CA VAL A 278 12.75 -11.63 6.04
C VAL A 278 13.03 -10.74 7.25
N ASP A 279 14.21 -10.15 7.34
CA ASP A 279 14.63 -9.25 8.43
C ASP A 279 14.32 -7.77 8.13
N SER A 280 13.53 -7.50 7.08
CA SER A 280 13.25 -6.14 6.63
C SER A 280 12.57 -5.31 7.73
N PRO A 281 13.05 -4.07 8.01
CA PRO A 281 12.42 -3.19 8.98
C PRO A 281 11.00 -2.76 8.59
N LEU A 282 10.58 -2.98 7.34
CA LEU A 282 9.22 -2.76 6.87
C LEU A 282 8.23 -3.79 7.46
N LEU A 283 8.73 -4.95 7.88
CA LEU A 283 7.96 -5.93 8.63
C LEU A 283 7.79 -5.42 10.08
N GLU A 284 6.57 -5.11 10.48
CA GLU A 284 6.26 -4.72 11.87
C GLU A 284 6.34 -5.93 12.82
N LEU A 285 6.14 -7.13 12.29
CA LEU A 285 6.14 -8.41 13.00
C LEU A 285 7.01 -9.42 12.24
N SER A 286 7.40 -10.50 12.89
CA SER A 286 8.03 -11.64 12.23
C SER A 286 7.05 -12.29 11.24
N ILE A 287 7.55 -12.83 10.13
CA ILE A 287 6.75 -13.60 9.17
C ILE A 287 6.31 -14.96 9.75
N SER A 288 6.84 -15.36 10.91
CA SER A 288 6.40 -16.55 11.64
C SER A 288 4.93 -16.37 12.07
N GLY A 289 4.08 -17.35 11.74
CA GLY A 289 2.63 -17.28 11.96
C GLY A 289 1.82 -16.79 10.75
N ALA A 290 2.45 -16.48 9.63
CA ALA A 290 1.76 -16.28 8.36
C ALA A 290 1.28 -17.62 7.79
N LYS A 291 0.01 -17.70 7.39
CA LYS A 291 -0.58 -18.90 6.76
C LYS A 291 -0.33 -18.95 5.25
N GLY A 292 -0.04 -17.82 4.63
CA GLY A 292 0.28 -17.70 3.22
C GLY A 292 1.52 -16.85 3.00
N ILE A 293 2.44 -17.33 2.18
CA ILE A 293 3.63 -16.59 1.79
C ILE A 293 3.72 -16.57 0.28
N LEU A 294 3.86 -15.38 -0.25
CA LEU A 294 4.14 -15.14 -1.65
C LEU A 294 5.51 -14.48 -1.76
N PHE A 295 6.45 -15.07 -2.47
CA PHE A 295 7.72 -14.40 -2.70
C PHE A 295 8.16 -14.44 -4.15
N ASN A 296 8.83 -13.37 -4.55
CA ASN A 296 9.37 -13.19 -5.89
C ASN A 296 10.87 -12.97 -5.82
N ILE A 297 11.61 -13.72 -6.62
CA ILE A 297 13.03 -13.55 -6.82
C ILE A 297 13.25 -12.95 -8.21
N THR A 298 13.86 -11.77 -8.26
CA THR A 298 14.22 -11.11 -9.51
C THR A 298 15.74 -11.05 -9.60
N GLY A 299 16.32 -11.55 -10.68
CA GLY A 299 17.77 -11.51 -10.93
C GLY A 299 18.08 -11.49 -12.40
N GLY A 300 19.36 -11.37 -12.75
CA GLY A 300 19.84 -11.39 -14.14
C GLY A 300 19.79 -12.76 -14.77
N ASN A 301 20.21 -12.85 -16.04
CA ASN A 301 20.34 -14.12 -16.78
C ASN A 301 21.36 -15.10 -16.17
N ASP A 302 22.13 -14.64 -15.20
CA ASP A 302 23.12 -15.38 -14.42
C ASP A 302 22.56 -16.02 -13.15
N LEU A 303 21.24 -15.86 -12.86
CA LEU A 303 20.56 -16.47 -11.71
C LEU A 303 20.53 -17.99 -11.85
N SER A 304 21.09 -18.69 -10.86
CA SER A 304 21.17 -20.15 -10.85
C SER A 304 20.01 -20.78 -10.06
N MET A 305 19.70 -22.03 -10.37
CA MET A 305 18.69 -22.81 -9.63
C MET A 305 19.08 -23.02 -8.17
N TYR A 306 20.38 -23.15 -7.86
CA TYR A 306 20.86 -23.30 -6.50
C TYR A 306 20.64 -22.03 -5.66
N GLU A 307 20.80 -20.86 -6.26
CA GLU A 307 20.52 -19.59 -5.59
C GLU A 307 19.02 -19.44 -5.27
N VAL A 308 18.17 -19.84 -6.19
CA VAL A 308 16.69 -19.84 -5.96
C VAL A 308 16.32 -20.82 -4.84
N ASP A 309 16.88 -22.03 -4.82
CA ASP A 309 16.64 -23.04 -3.77
C ASP A 309 17.11 -22.55 -2.39
N GLU A 310 18.30 -21.94 -2.33
CA GLU A 310 18.84 -21.39 -1.08
C GLU A 310 17.98 -20.25 -0.52
N ALA A 311 17.54 -19.33 -1.38
CA ALA A 311 16.63 -18.24 -0.99
C ALA A 311 15.26 -18.79 -0.53
N ALA A 312 14.68 -19.74 -1.25
CA ALA A 312 13.42 -20.37 -0.91
C ALA A 312 13.50 -21.07 0.45
N ARG A 313 14.61 -21.78 0.74
CA ARG A 313 14.82 -22.44 2.02
C ARG A 313 14.86 -21.44 3.18
N ILE A 314 15.58 -20.33 3.03
CA ILE A 314 15.68 -19.29 4.08
C ILE A 314 14.28 -18.71 4.40
N ILE A 315 13.47 -18.44 3.37
CA ILE A 315 12.13 -17.88 3.56
C ILE A 315 11.20 -18.91 4.20
N THR A 316 11.25 -20.17 3.75
CA THR A 316 10.41 -21.25 4.27
C THR A 316 10.77 -21.62 5.72
N GLU A 317 12.07 -21.60 6.08
CA GLU A 317 12.51 -21.82 7.47
C GLU A 317 12.05 -20.70 8.43
N ALA A 318 11.83 -19.48 7.92
CA ALA A 318 11.31 -18.36 8.70
C ALA A 318 9.78 -18.33 8.82
N ALA A 319 9.09 -19.12 7.99
CA ALA A 319 7.64 -19.25 7.93
C ALA A 319 7.10 -20.26 8.94
N ASP A 320 5.75 -20.31 9.07
CA ASP A 320 5.10 -21.40 9.78
C ASP A 320 5.21 -22.72 8.99
N SER A 321 5.29 -23.87 9.67
CA SER A 321 5.38 -25.20 9.06
C SER A 321 4.18 -25.53 8.15
N ASP A 322 3.02 -24.95 8.44
CA ASP A 322 1.77 -25.18 7.74
C ASP A 322 1.44 -24.07 6.73
N ALA A 323 2.38 -23.13 6.50
CA ALA A 323 2.19 -22.02 5.57
C ALA A 323 2.11 -22.51 4.11
N ASN A 324 1.14 -21.99 3.36
CA ASN A 324 1.09 -22.16 1.92
C ASN A 324 2.10 -21.21 1.26
N VAL A 325 3.15 -21.76 0.65
CA VAL A 325 4.25 -20.97 0.06
C VAL A 325 4.17 -21.03 -1.46
N ILE A 326 4.03 -19.85 -2.07
CA ILE A 326 4.04 -19.68 -3.52
C ILE A 326 5.24 -18.82 -3.89
N PHE A 327 6.00 -19.24 -4.89
CA PHE A 327 7.15 -18.48 -5.35
C PHE A 327 7.16 -18.30 -6.87
N GLY A 328 7.76 -17.21 -7.31
CA GLY A 328 8.10 -16.96 -8.69
C GLY A 328 9.53 -16.52 -8.85
N ALA A 329 10.07 -16.74 -10.04
CA ALA A 329 11.39 -16.31 -10.43
C ALA A 329 11.34 -15.58 -11.78
N VAL A 330 11.72 -14.31 -11.76
CA VAL A 330 11.68 -13.41 -12.91
C VAL A 330 13.11 -13.01 -13.30
N ILE A 331 13.40 -13.06 -14.60
CA ILE A 331 14.67 -12.58 -15.12
C ILE A 331 14.54 -11.13 -15.59
N ASP A 332 15.37 -10.26 -15.05
CA ASP A 332 15.56 -8.89 -15.52
C ASP A 332 16.97 -8.73 -16.06
N GLU A 333 17.09 -8.49 -17.36
CA GLU A 333 18.38 -8.37 -18.05
C GLU A 333 19.25 -7.22 -17.51
N ASN A 334 18.64 -6.24 -16.83
CA ASN A 334 19.35 -5.10 -16.25
C ASN A 334 19.95 -5.40 -14.87
N SER A 335 19.54 -6.49 -14.22
CA SER A 335 19.93 -6.86 -12.85
C SER A 335 21.06 -7.89 -12.78
N THR A 336 22.01 -7.85 -13.74
CA THR A 336 23.15 -8.78 -13.75
C THR A 336 24.05 -8.57 -12.52
N GLY A 337 24.31 -9.66 -11.77
CA GLY A 337 25.15 -9.63 -10.56
C GLY A 337 24.40 -9.23 -9.28
N GLU A 338 23.14 -8.87 -9.37
CA GLU A 338 22.28 -8.48 -8.25
C GLU A 338 21.01 -9.35 -8.20
N VAL A 339 20.53 -9.64 -7.00
CA VAL A 339 19.26 -10.34 -6.77
C VAL A 339 18.38 -9.50 -5.86
N LYS A 340 17.13 -9.29 -6.29
CA LYS A 340 16.07 -8.69 -5.48
C LYS A 340 15.10 -9.78 -5.02
N CYS A 341 14.82 -9.85 -3.74
CA CYS A 341 13.81 -10.72 -3.16
C CYS A 341 12.69 -9.89 -2.53
N THR A 342 11.45 -10.14 -2.96
CA THR A 342 10.27 -9.51 -2.36
C THR A 342 9.42 -10.61 -1.72
N VAL A 343 9.10 -10.46 -0.44
CA VAL A 343 8.29 -11.41 0.33
C VAL A 343 7.02 -10.72 0.80
N VAL A 344 5.87 -11.34 0.59
CA VAL A 344 4.58 -10.92 1.12
C VAL A 344 4.04 -12.07 1.99
N ALA A 345 3.90 -11.80 3.27
CA ALA A 345 3.36 -12.74 4.26
C ALA A 345 1.94 -12.32 4.65
N ALA A 346 0.98 -13.21 4.57
CA ALA A 346 -0.44 -12.93 4.75
C ALA A 346 -1.11 -13.99 5.64
N GLY A 347 -2.34 -13.70 6.10
CA GLY A 347 -3.12 -14.66 6.87
C GLY A 347 -2.61 -14.84 8.29
N PHE A 348 -2.13 -13.78 8.93
CA PHE A 348 -1.79 -13.80 10.36
C PHE A 348 -3.06 -14.00 11.19
N GLU A 349 -3.02 -14.93 12.16
CA GLU A 349 -4.09 -15.01 13.16
C GLU A 349 -4.11 -13.70 13.94
N GLU A 350 -5.27 -13.07 13.99
CA GLU A 350 -5.47 -11.93 14.89
C GLU A 350 -5.28 -12.45 16.32
N GLN A 351 -4.14 -12.17 16.91
CA GLN A 351 -4.04 -12.25 18.37
C GLN A 351 -5.02 -11.20 18.87
N GLU A 352 -6.19 -11.65 19.34
CA GLU A 352 -7.02 -10.83 20.19
C GLU A 352 -6.09 -10.25 21.24
N THR A 353 -5.76 -8.97 21.11
CA THR A 353 -5.13 -8.23 22.19
C THR A 353 -6.08 -8.40 23.34
N MET A 354 -5.77 -9.32 24.27
CA MET A 354 -6.48 -9.43 25.53
C MET A 354 -6.47 -8.02 26.10
N ALA A 355 -7.60 -7.34 25.94
CA ALA A 355 -7.83 -6.09 26.62
C ALA A 355 -7.56 -6.42 28.09
N TYR A 356 -6.47 -5.89 28.62
CA TYR A 356 -6.24 -5.94 30.05
C TYR A 356 -7.56 -5.52 30.68
N PRO A 357 -8.22 -6.37 31.47
CA PRO A 357 -9.45 -5.97 32.12
C PRO A 357 -9.11 -4.72 32.87
N ALA A 358 -9.76 -3.61 32.50
CA ALA A 358 -9.66 -2.37 33.23
C ALA A 358 -9.90 -2.75 34.71
N ILE A 359 -8.89 -2.54 35.53
CA ILE A 359 -8.99 -2.80 36.99
C ILE A 359 -10.23 -2.08 37.43
N GLY A 360 -11.28 -2.85 37.68
CA GLY A 360 -12.59 -2.34 37.98
C GLY A 360 -12.51 -1.35 39.12
N SER A 361 -13.04 -0.17 38.91
CA SER A 361 -13.51 0.69 39.97
C SER A 361 -14.51 -0.14 40.78
N SER A 362 -13.99 -0.71 41.88
CA SER A 362 -14.81 -1.41 42.85
C SER A 362 -15.92 -0.46 43.32
N THR A 363 -17.14 -0.75 42.90
CA THR A 363 -18.38 -0.27 43.50
C THR A 363 -18.28 -0.39 44.99
N GLY A 364 -18.33 0.78 45.67
CA GLY A 364 -18.29 0.85 47.10
C GLY A 364 -19.50 0.12 47.73
N GLU A 365 -19.22 -0.99 48.36
CA GLU A 365 -20.11 -1.56 49.37
C GLU A 365 -19.94 -0.80 50.67
N SER A 366 -21.07 -0.28 51.12
CA SER A 366 -21.36 0.35 52.39
C SER A 366 -20.82 -0.48 53.57
N LEU A 367 -19.77 -0.02 54.23
CA LEU A 367 -19.37 -0.51 55.54
C LEU A 367 -19.77 0.52 56.60
N THR A 368 -20.66 0.06 57.47
CA THR A 368 -21.23 0.65 58.64
C THR A 368 -20.24 1.36 59.56
N LYS A 369 -20.67 2.55 60.01
CA LYS A 369 -20.06 3.40 61.06
C LYS A 369 -19.71 2.62 62.33
N LYS A 370 -18.46 2.68 62.73
CA LYS A 370 -18.07 2.59 64.17
C LYS A 370 -17.49 3.94 64.60
N THR A 371 -18.23 4.57 65.47
CA THR A 371 -17.92 5.81 66.20
C THR A 371 -16.70 5.64 67.07
N PHE A 372 -15.70 6.52 66.92
CA PHE A 372 -14.78 6.90 67.96
C PHE A 372 -14.73 8.43 68.02
N GLY A 373 -14.97 8.96 69.25
CA GLY A 373 -15.08 10.35 69.52
C GLY A 373 -13.73 11.07 69.51
N VAL A 374 -13.76 12.32 69.05
CA VAL A 374 -12.67 13.28 69.19
C VAL A 374 -13.23 14.58 69.69
N PRO A 375 -12.54 15.26 70.66
CA PRO A 375 -13.10 16.42 71.34
C PRO A 375 -12.97 17.73 70.55
N ASP A 376 -13.89 18.64 70.87
CA ASP A 376 -14.04 20.00 70.37
C ASP A 376 -12.78 20.88 70.53
N ALA A 377 -12.55 21.76 69.55
CA ALA A 377 -11.84 23.03 69.70
C ALA A 377 -12.26 24.02 68.57
N PRO A 378 -12.14 25.32 68.77
CA PRO A 378 -13.26 26.25 68.65
C PRO A 378 -13.33 27.08 67.35
N SER A 379 -14.53 27.60 67.13
CA SER A 379 -14.94 28.59 66.16
C SER A 379 -14.03 29.84 66.10
N ALA A 380 -13.68 30.27 64.87
CA ALA A 380 -13.20 31.63 64.61
C ALA A 380 -13.87 32.16 63.31
N SER A 381 -14.76 33.07 63.56
CA SER A 381 -15.16 34.32 62.89
C SER A 381 -14.93 34.50 61.39
N GLN A 382 -16.03 34.79 60.74
CA GLN A 382 -16.25 35.44 59.45
C GLN A 382 -15.49 36.77 59.33
N THR A 383 -14.84 36.99 58.19
CA THR A 383 -14.46 38.34 57.78
C THR A 383 -14.87 38.52 56.31
N GLU A 384 -15.79 39.49 56.13
CA GLU A 384 -16.29 39.95 54.85
C GLU A 384 -15.19 40.57 53.99
N ALA A 385 -15.20 40.34 52.69
CA ALA A 385 -14.39 41.05 51.72
C ALA A 385 -15.20 42.21 51.10
N PRO A 386 -14.58 43.39 50.94
CA PRO A 386 -15.28 44.54 50.41
C PRO A 386 -15.34 44.54 48.87
N SER A 387 -16.51 44.89 48.35
CA SER A 387 -16.79 45.20 46.95
C SER A 387 -16.12 46.50 46.54
N VAL A 388 -15.28 46.44 45.49
CA VAL A 388 -14.77 47.64 44.84
C VAL A 388 -15.49 47.82 43.49
N ARG A 389 -16.28 48.87 43.41
CA ARG A 389 -16.78 49.45 42.18
C ARG A 389 -15.61 50.18 41.49
N SER A 390 -15.40 49.98 40.19
CA SER A 390 -14.63 50.92 39.37
C SER A 390 -15.36 51.18 38.07
N ASP A 391 -15.95 52.36 38.00
CA ASP A 391 -16.22 53.07 36.77
C ASP A 391 -14.91 53.51 36.15
N ALA A 392 -14.65 53.11 34.88
CA ALA A 392 -13.70 53.81 34.02
C ALA A 392 -14.11 53.69 32.56
N ALA A 393 -14.35 54.87 32.00
CA ALA A 393 -14.78 55.14 30.65
C ALA A 393 -13.80 54.65 29.57
N ALA A 394 -14.34 54.23 28.44
CA ALA A 394 -13.62 53.95 27.22
C ALA A 394 -13.08 55.24 26.56
N PRO A 395 -11.88 55.27 26.03
CA PRO A 395 -11.46 56.36 25.13
C PRO A 395 -11.80 56.03 23.66
N SER A 396 -12.25 57.04 22.99
CA SER A 396 -12.69 57.15 21.60
C SER A 396 -11.64 56.71 20.56
N LEU A 397 -12.13 56.13 19.47
CA LEU A 397 -11.42 55.87 18.23
C LEU A 397 -10.72 57.14 17.71
N MET A 398 -9.39 57.08 17.53
CA MET A 398 -8.65 57.95 16.63
C MET A 398 -8.59 57.34 15.25
N GLU A 399 -9.07 58.08 14.27
CA GLU A 399 -8.93 57.80 12.82
C GLU A 399 -7.46 57.63 12.42
N ALA A 400 -7.10 56.42 11.96
CA ALA A 400 -5.85 56.19 11.28
C ALA A 400 -6.01 56.57 9.79
N LYS A 401 -5.33 57.63 9.36
CA LYS A 401 -5.16 58.01 7.95
C LYS A 401 -4.53 56.85 7.18
N SER A 402 -5.24 56.36 6.18
CA SER A 402 -4.71 55.41 5.18
C SER A 402 -3.68 56.08 4.31
N THR A 403 -2.41 55.83 4.52
CA THR A 403 -1.35 56.16 3.55
C THR A 403 -1.31 55.00 2.53
N LYS A 404 -1.73 55.29 1.31
CA LYS A 404 -1.51 54.40 0.16
C LYS A 404 0.00 54.31 -0.08
N LEU A 405 0.58 53.14 0.23
CA LEU A 405 1.90 52.76 -0.28
C LEU A 405 1.69 52.21 -1.70
N GLU A 406 2.17 52.94 -2.69
CA GLU A 406 2.33 52.47 -4.06
C GLU A 406 3.49 51.44 -4.04
N LEU A 407 3.20 50.19 -4.18
CA LEU A 407 4.18 49.13 -4.38
C LEU A 407 4.50 49.02 -5.86
N ASN A 408 5.78 49.14 -6.21
CA ASN A 408 6.28 48.92 -7.55
C ASN A 408 6.03 47.45 -7.95
N GLU A 409 5.53 47.21 -9.15
CA GLU A 409 5.22 45.86 -9.68
C GLU A 409 6.44 44.93 -9.71
N ASP A 410 7.65 45.46 -9.82
CA ASP A 410 8.91 44.69 -9.84
C ASP A 410 9.28 44.04 -8.51
N GLU A 411 8.66 44.42 -7.37
CA GLU A 411 8.90 43.80 -6.06
C GLU A 411 8.00 42.56 -5.79
N LEU A 412 7.02 42.31 -6.64
CA LEU A 412 6.09 41.19 -6.48
C LEU A 412 6.67 39.85 -6.98
N GLU A 413 7.70 39.85 -7.81
CA GLU A 413 8.35 38.66 -8.33
C GLU A 413 9.30 37.97 -7.33
N VAL A 414 9.65 38.63 -6.22
CA VAL A 414 10.57 38.05 -5.22
C VAL A 414 9.78 37.39 -4.09
N PRO A 415 10.05 36.10 -3.77
CA PRO A 415 9.42 35.40 -2.67
C PRO A 415 9.52 36.15 -1.34
N ALA A 416 8.48 36.12 -0.51
CA ALA A 416 8.35 36.98 0.69
C ALA A 416 9.52 36.86 1.69
N PHE A 417 10.24 35.74 1.72
CA PHE A 417 11.38 35.48 2.61
C PHE A 417 12.69 36.12 2.14
N MET A 418 12.76 36.63 0.89
CA MET A 418 13.92 37.34 0.33
C MET A 418 13.80 38.87 0.37
N ARG A 419 12.66 39.39 0.80
CA ARG A 419 12.47 40.85 0.91
C ARG A 419 13.23 41.36 2.11
N LYS A 420 14.09 42.38 1.90
CA LYS A 420 14.81 43.05 2.99
C LYS A 420 13.81 43.74 3.93
N PRO A 421 14.00 43.69 5.28
CA PRO A 421 13.15 44.41 6.20
C PRO A 421 13.30 45.93 5.95
N ILE A 422 12.18 46.61 5.79
CA ILE A 422 12.14 48.07 5.66
C ILE A 422 12.54 48.65 7.01
N SER A 423 13.70 49.29 7.07
CA SER A 423 14.11 50.03 8.26
C SER A 423 13.20 51.27 8.43
N LYS A 424 12.64 51.38 9.63
CA LYS A 424 11.87 52.56 10.05
C LYS A 424 12.73 53.79 10.13
#